data_1d694fd222ae14b9ad4f0b14a8067607
#
_entry.id   1d694fd222ae14b9ad4f0b14a8067607
#
_cell.length_a   1.000
_cell.length_b   1.000
_cell.length_c   1.000
_cell.angle_alpha   90.00
_cell.angle_beta   90.00
_cell.angle_gamma   90.00
#
_symmetry.space_group_name_H-M   'P 1'
#
loop_
_entity.id
_entity.type
_entity.pdbx_description
1 polymer ?
#
loop_
_entity_poly.entity_id
_entity_poly.type
_entity_poly.pdbx_seq_one_letter_code
_entity_poly.pdbx_strand_id
1 'polypeptide(L)'
;MALPIGTSYEAMNALLVGEIPTGAGQWLYEPKWDGFRCLAFRDGGRVDLQSKSGQPLARYFPEVVESLSRLGPTRFVLDGELVVPEGHALSFDALLQRIHPSDSRIRKLAKETPAAFVLFDLLVDAQGRSLVDKPLADRRKALEAFAREHLEGHASIFLSPATGDVRTARRWLSGAGAVLDGVIAKRLELPYQSGNREGMVKVKKMRTADCVVGGFRYASKSSGKVRPVGSLLLGLYEDDGLLHHVGYCSSFKAAERKKLTEMLEPLIRAPGFTGRAPGGPSRWSTERSGEWEPLATKLVVEVQYDHFSGGRFRHGTKFLRWRPDKAPRQSLMSQVAQESSVNPLRLLSSRHASRMAG
;
A
#
# COMPACT_ATOMS: atom_id res chain seq x y z
N MET A 1 -12.48 -25.90 -22.78
CA MET A 1 -11.00 -25.71 -22.71
C MET A 1 -10.71 -24.90 -21.47
N ALA A 2 -9.64 -25.23 -20.72
CA ALA A 2 -9.19 -24.47 -19.57
C ALA A 2 -8.66 -23.08 -19.98
N LEU A 3 -8.52 -22.17 -19.01
CA LEU A 3 -7.86 -20.88 -19.25
C LEU A 3 -6.40 -21.09 -19.71
N PRO A 4 -5.87 -20.24 -20.60
CA PRO A 4 -4.48 -20.36 -21.07
C PRO A 4 -3.44 -20.04 -19.99
N ILE A 5 -3.82 -19.36 -18.91
CA ILE A 5 -3.02 -19.13 -17.70
C ILE A 5 -3.83 -19.48 -16.46
N GLY A 6 -3.22 -20.15 -15.50
CA GLY A 6 -3.87 -20.61 -14.26
C GLY A 6 -3.43 -19.82 -13.02
N THR A 7 -3.92 -20.24 -11.86
CA THR A 7 -3.64 -19.59 -10.57
C THR A 7 -2.19 -19.67 -10.10
N SER A 8 -1.29 -20.36 -10.80
CA SER A 8 0.16 -20.30 -10.60
C SER A 8 0.83 -19.10 -11.30
N TYR A 9 0.08 -18.36 -12.13
CA TYR A 9 0.61 -17.20 -12.84
C TYR A 9 0.84 -16.04 -11.88
N GLU A 10 2.03 -15.43 -11.95
CA GLU A 10 2.43 -14.39 -11.00
C GLU A 10 2.09 -12.99 -11.52
N ALA A 11 1.67 -12.12 -10.60
CA ALA A 11 1.44 -10.72 -10.93
C ALA A 11 2.76 -10.00 -11.25
N MET A 12 2.75 -9.15 -12.28
CA MET A 12 3.85 -8.24 -12.60
C MET A 12 4.16 -7.30 -11.43
N ASN A 13 5.44 -7.07 -11.16
CA ASN A 13 5.93 -6.26 -10.04
C ASN A 13 6.38 -4.87 -10.50
N ALA A 14 6.33 -3.87 -9.60
CA ALA A 14 6.81 -2.53 -9.86
C ALA A 14 8.13 -2.24 -9.13
N LEU A 15 9.10 -1.65 -9.84
CA LEU A 15 10.33 -1.11 -9.26
C LEU A 15 10.02 0.25 -8.59
N LEU A 16 10.50 0.48 -7.37
CA LEU A 16 10.40 1.80 -6.73
C LEU A 16 11.43 2.75 -7.32
N VAL A 17 10.98 3.89 -7.80
CA VAL A 17 11.84 4.97 -8.33
C VAL A 17 11.50 6.29 -7.64
N GLY A 18 12.44 7.25 -7.68
CA GLY A 18 12.30 8.54 -7.02
C GLY A 18 11.38 9.53 -7.75
N GLU A 19 11.30 9.41 -9.09
CA GLU A 19 10.60 10.37 -9.95
C GLU A 19 9.73 9.68 -10.98
N ILE A 20 8.68 10.37 -11.44
CA ILE A 20 7.83 9.88 -12.53
C ILE A 20 8.68 9.89 -13.82
N PRO A 21 8.85 8.72 -14.46
CA PRO A 21 9.57 8.66 -15.72
C PRO A 21 8.83 9.49 -16.79
N THR A 22 9.60 10.06 -17.71
CA THR A 22 9.09 10.86 -18.82
C THR A 22 9.47 10.23 -20.16
N GLY A 23 8.72 10.53 -21.19
CA GLY A 23 8.91 10.02 -22.56
C GLY A 23 7.56 10.00 -23.27
N ALA A 24 7.39 10.88 -24.24
CA ALA A 24 6.13 10.97 -24.99
C ALA A 24 5.79 9.63 -25.67
N GLY A 25 4.59 9.14 -25.44
CA GLY A 25 4.10 7.89 -26.04
C GLY A 25 4.77 6.61 -25.54
N GLN A 26 5.63 6.66 -24.53
CA GLN A 26 6.32 5.49 -24.00
C GLN A 26 5.67 4.92 -22.75
N TRP A 27 4.98 5.75 -21.97
CA TRP A 27 4.47 5.42 -20.66
C TRP A 27 2.96 5.59 -20.55
N LEU A 28 2.31 4.63 -19.89
CA LEU A 28 0.96 4.75 -19.36
C LEU A 28 1.06 4.98 -17.87
N TYR A 29 0.44 6.05 -17.38
CA TYR A 29 0.40 6.37 -15.95
C TYR A 29 -0.96 6.03 -15.38
N GLU A 30 -0.97 5.48 -14.17
CA GLU A 30 -2.16 5.10 -13.42
C GLU A 30 -2.02 5.54 -11.95
N PRO A 31 -3.12 5.84 -11.24
CA PRO A 31 -3.08 6.00 -9.80
C PRO A 31 -2.58 4.71 -9.14
N LYS A 32 -1.69 4.83 -8.16
CA LYS A 32 -1.33 3.71 -7.32
C LYS A 32 -2.37 3.57 -6.21
N TRP A 33 -3.26 2.63 -6.39
CA TRP A 33 -4.28 2.28 -5.40
C TRP A 33 -3.64 1.67 -4.16
N ASP A 34 -4.24 1.93 -2.99
CA ASP A 34 -3.80 1.39 -1.71
C ASP A 34 -4.72 0.25 -1.27
N GLY A 35 -4.36 -0.97 -1.64
CA GLY A 35 -5.17 -2.14 -1.45
C GLY A 35 -4.39 -3.45 -1.48
N PHE A 36 -5.08 -4.54 -1.85
CA PHE A 36 -4.46 -5.84 -2.12
C PHE A 36 -4.46 -6.12 -3.61
N ARG A 37 -3.27 -6.23 -4.21
CA ARG A 37 -3.14 -6.71 -5.59
C ARG A 37 -3.81 -8.06 -5.73
N CYS A 38 -4.64 -8.20 -6.77
CA CYS A 38 -5.40 -9.40 -7.02
C CYS A 38 -5.45 -9.75 -8.51
N LEU A 39 -5.09 -10.98 -8.85
CA LEU A 39 -5.43 -11.62 -10.12
C LEU A 39 -6.77 -12.34 -9.93
N ALA A 40 -7.75 -12.03 -10.76
CA ALA A 40 -9.05 -12.67 -10.78
C ALA A 40 -9.18 -13.56 -12.02
N PHE A 41 -9.38 -14.84 -11.78
CA PHE A 41 -9.56 -15.87 -12.82
C PHE A 41 -11.01 -16.29 -12.87
N ARG A 42 -11.64 -16.24 -14.04
CA ARG A 42 -12.95 -16.83 -14.27
C ARG A 42 -12.88 -17.90 -15.35
N ASP A 43 -13.33 -19.11 -15.03
CA ASP A 43 -13.46 -20.22 -15.96
C ASP A 43 -14.82 -20.90 -15.76
N GLY A 44 -15.76 -20.59 -16.62
CA GLY A 44 -17.15 -21.04 -16.48
C GLY A 44 -17.82 -20.47 -15.24
N GLY A 45 -18.31 -21.34 -14.37
CA GLY A 45 -18.93 -20.99 -13.09
C GLY A 45 -17.94 -20.71 -11.95
N ARG A 46 -16.66 -20.98 -12.16
CA ARG A 46 -15.63 -20.82 -11.11
C ARG A 46 -14.97 -19.45 -11.19
N VAL A 47 -14.80 -18.81 -10.05
CA VAL A 47 -14.03 -17.58 -9.88
C VAL A 47 -13.00 -17.79 -8.79
N ASP A 48 -11.72 -17.62 -9.13
CA ASP A 48 -10.61 -17.65 -8.19
C ASP A 48 -10.00 -16.26 -8.07
N LEU A 49 -9.65 -15.85 -6.85
CA LEU A 49 -8.92 -14.62 -6.55
C LEU A 49 -7.58 -14.99 -5.94
N GLN A 50 -6.51 -14.41 -6.45
CA GLN A 50 -5.15 -14.69 -6.02
C GLN A 50 -4.42 -13.40 -5.68
N SER A 51 -3.78 -13.36 -4.51
CA SER A 51 -2.94 -12.23 -4.10
C SER A 51 -1.66 -12.16 -4.93
N LYS A 52 -0.94 -11.05 -4.82
CA LYS A 52 0.39 -10.85 -5.40
C LYS A 52 1.38 -11.97 -5.03
N SER A 53 1.28 -12.54 -3.84
CA SER A 53 2.15 -13.62 -3.36
C SER A 53 1.60 -15.02 -3.62
N GLY A 54 0.59 -15.16 -4.48
CA GLY A 54 -0.01 -16.44 -4.84
C GLY A 54 -1.00 -17.01 -3.82
N GLN A 55 -1.34 -16.27 -2.75
CA GLN A 55 -2.29 -16.75 -1.75
C GLN A 55 -3.73 -16.60 -2.21
N PRO A 56 -4.62 -17.58 -1.97
CA PRO A 56 -6.02 -17.50 -2.35
C PRO A 56 -6.75 -16.42 -1.52
N LEU A 57 -7.50 -15.56 -2.21
CA LEU A 57 -8.27 -14.47 -1.60
C LEU A 57 -9.78 -14.64 -1.69
N ALA A 58 -10.30 -15.55 -2.53
CA ALA A 58 -11.74 -15.70 -2.81
C ALA A 58 -12.59 -15.86 -1.54
N ARG A 59 -12.11 -16.63 -0.56
CA ARG A 59 -12.78 -16.82 0.73
C ARG A 59 -13.02 -15.49 1.47
N TYR A 60 -12.07 -14.57 1.39
CA TYR A 60 -12.10 -13.32 2.13
C TYR A 60 -12.91 -12.20 1.46
N PHE A 61 -13.21 -12.37 0.18
CA PHE A 61 -13.94 -11.37 -0.64
C PHE A 61 -15.10 -12.01 -1.41
N PRO A 62 -16.07 -12.67 -0.71
CA PRO A 62 -17.17 -13.37 -1.37
C PRO A 62 -18.04 -12.46 -2.23
N GLU A 63 -18.21 -11.18 -1.86
CA GLU A 63 -18.94 -10.19 -2.62
C GLU A 63 -18.27 -9.83 -3.95
N VAL A 64 -16.93 -9.85 -4.00
CA VAL A 64 -16.19 -9.63 -5.25
C VAL A 64 -16.28 -10.86 -6.14
N VAL A 65 -16.20 -12.07 -5.58
CA VAL A 65 -16.43 -13.33 -6.30
C VAL A 65 -17.82 -13.33 -6.91
N GLU A 66 -18.86 -12.97 -6.15
CA GLU A 66 -20.24 -12.88 -6.63
C GLU A 66 -20.37 -11.85 -7.76
N SER A 67 -19.80 -10.66 -7.60
CA SER A 67 -19.81 -9.61 -8.61
C SER A 67 -19.15 -10.06 -9.92
N LEU A 68 -17.99 -10.71 -9.86
CA LEU A 68 -17.31 -11.24 -11.02
C LEU A 68 -18.07 -12.41 -11.68
N SER A 69 -18.75 -13.24 -10.89
CA SER A 69 -19.54 -14.35 -11.41
C SER A 69 -20.80 -13.90 -12.17
N ARG A 70 -21.28 -12.69 -11.90
CA ARG A 70 -22.45 -12.08 -12.59
C ARG A 70 -22.09 -11.37 -13.89
N LEU A 71 -20.81 -11.16 -14.20
CA LEU A 71 -20.40 -10.60 -15.49
C LEU A 71 -20.84 -11.54 -16.65
N GLY A 72 -21.20 -10.95 -17.80
CA GLY A 72 -21.60 -11.72 -18.97
C GLY A 72 -20.56 -12.74 -19.45
N PRO A 73 -19.26 -12.36 -19.63
CA PRO A 73 -18.24 -13.28 -20.03
C PRO A 73 -17.98 -14.36 -18.98
N THR A 74 -17.90 -15.62 -19.43
CA THR A 74 -17.62 -16.75 -18.54
C THR A 74 -16.14 -17.13 -18.46
N ARG A 75 -15.29 -16.43 -19.22
CA ARG A 75 -13.84 -16.67 -19.27
C ARG A 75 -13.10 -15.34 -19.32
N PHE A 76 -12.21 -15.13 -18.39
CA PHE A 76 -11.27 -14.00 -18.40
C PHE A 76 -10.23 -14.13 -17.29
N VAL A 77 -9.14 -13.39 -17.41
CA VAL A 77 -8.21 -13.12 -16.30
C VAL A 77 -7.96 -11.62 -16.24
N LEU A 78 -8.27 -11.05 -15.09
CA LEU A 78 -8.15 -9.63 -14.80
C LEU A 78 -7.06 -9.40 -13.74
N ASP A 79 -6.31 -8.32 -13.88
CA ASP A 79 -5.36 -7.86 -12.89
C ASP A 79 -5.83 -6.53 -12.31
N GLY A 80 -5.91 -6.44 -11.00
CA GLY A 80 -6.49 -5.29 -10.32
C GLY A 80 -6.06 -5.15 -8.87
N GLU A 81 -6.69 -4.20 -8.19
CA GLU A 81 -6.50 -3.95 -6.76
C GLU A 81 -7.84 -4.08 -6.04
N LEU A 82 -7.87 -4.90 -4.99
CA LEU A 82 -8.97 -4.95 -4.04
C LEU A 82 -8.83 -3.79 -3.07
N VAL A 83 -9.87 -2.97 -2.95
CA VAL A 83 -9.91 -1.80 -2.07
C VAL A 83 -11.20 -1.82 -1.25
N VAL A 84 -11.19 -1.21 -0.06
CA VAL A 84 -12.41 -0.99 0.73
C VAL A 84 -12.68 0.51 0.80
N PRO A 85 -13.73 1.00 0.12
CA PRO A 85 -14.17 2.38 0.26
C PRO A 85 -14.80 2.62 1.64
N GLU A 86 -14.41 3.71 2.30
CA GLU A 86 -14.97 4.15 3.58
C GLU A 86 -15.16 5.67 3.55
N GLY A 87 -16.39 6.13 3.42
CA GLY A 87 -16.70 7.55 3.20
C GLY A 87 -16.04 8.07 1.91
N HIS A 88 -15.16 9.06 2.04
CA HIS A 88 -14.42 9.66 0.93
C HIS A 88 -12.97 9.15 0.80
N ALA A 89 -12.63 8.04 1.45
CA ALA A 89 -11.28 7.47 1.45
C ALA A 89 -11.30 5.97 1.12
N LEU A 90 -10.11 5.40 0.96
CA LEU A 90 -9.89 3.96 0.94
C LEU A 90 -9.30 3.53 2.28
N SER A 91 -9.91 2.55 2.93
CA SER A 91 -9.48 2.06 4.23
C SER A 91 -8.69 0.76 4.09
N PHE A 92 -7.35 0.88 4.18
CA PHE A 92 -6.49 -0.30 4.19
C PHE A 92 -6.66 -1.12 5.49
N ASP A 93 -6.99 -0.45 6.61
CA ASP A 93 -7.24 -1.15 7.88
C ASP A 93 -8.51 -1.99 7.81
N ALA A 94 -9.59 -1.49 7.18
CA ALA A 94 -10.80 -2.28 6.91
C ALA A 94 -10.48 -3.47 5.98
N LEU A 95 -9.63 -3.26 4.96
CA LEU A 95 -9.18 -4.33 4.07
C LEU A 95 -8.39 -5.41 4.83
N LEU A 96 -7.49 -5.05 5.74
CA LEU A 96 -6.75 -5.99 6.59
C LEU A 96 -7.68 -6.81 7.49
N GLN A 97 -8.77 -6.22 7.98
CA GLN A 97 -9.74 -6.93 8.83
C GLN A 97 -10.45 -8.07 8.10
N ARG A 98 -10.47 -8.05 6.75
CA ARG A 98 -11.06 -9.10 5.91
C ARG A 98 -10.30 -10.43 6.04
N ILE A 99 -8.98 -10.38 6.26
CA ILE A 99 -8.17 -11.59 6.44
C ILE A 99 -8.38 -12.16 7.84
N HIS A 100 -9.44 -12.96 7.97
CA HIS A 100 -9.88 -13.49 9.26
C HIS A 100 -10.22 -14.98 9.19
N PRO A 101 -9.98 -15.79 10.23
CA PRO A 101 -10.29 -17.21 10.24
C PRO A 101 -11.80 -17.52 10.28
N SER A 102 -12.62 -16.64 10.87
CA SER A 102 -14.06 -16.85 11.02
C SER A 102 -14.85 -16.42 9.79
N ASP A 103 -15.59 -17.34 9.18
CA ASP A 103 -16.45 -17.09 8.01
C ASP A 103 -17.63 -16.17 8.34
N SER A 104 -18.20 -16.25 9.55
CA SER A 104 -19.27 -15.37 9.98
C SER A 104 -18.84 -13.90 10.00
N ARG A 105 -17.61 -13.63 10.50
CA ARG A 105 -17.05 -12.29 10.49
C ARG A 105 -16.75 -11.80 9.06
N ILE A 106 -16.22 -12.66 8.21
CA ILE A 106 -15.97 -12.33 6.79
C ILE A 106 -17.27 -11.93 6.11
N ARG A 107 -18.36 -12.74 6.25
CA ARG A 107 -19.67 -12.43 5.66
C ARG A 107 -20.28 -11.15 6.22
N LYS A 108 -20.11 -10.87 7.51
CA LYS A 108 -20.54 -9.62 8.13
C LYS A 108 -19.83 -8.42 7.47
N LEU A 109 -18.50 -8.45 7.43
CA LEU A 109 -17.70 -7.37 6.85
C LEU A 109 -17.94 -7.20 5.33
N ALA A 110 -18.21 -8.30 4.60
CA ALA A 110 -18.58 -8.24 3.18
C ALA A 110 -19.87 -7.45 2.92
N LYS A 111 -20.79 -7.39 3.91
CA LYS A 111 -22.02 -6.60 3.84
C LYS A 111 -21.84 -5.18 4.37
N GLU A 112 -21.14 -5.01 5.48
CA GLU A 112 -21.00 -3.71 6.16
C GLU A 112 -19.95 -2.80 5.49
N THR A 113 -18.86 -3.37 5.02
CA THR A 113 -17.74 -2.67 4.36
C THR A 113 -17.31 -3.44 3.10
N PRO A 114 -18.18 -3.50 2.06
CA PRO A 114 -17.90 -4.28 0.87
C PRO A 114 -16.64 -3.78 0.16
N ALA A 115 -15.84 -4.73 -0.33
CA ALA A 115 -14.68 -4.42 -1.15
C ALA A 115 -15.10 -4.11 -2.59
N ALA A 116 -14.32 -3.25 -3.24
CA ALA A 116 -14.37 -2.99 -4.66
C ALA A 116 -13.12 -3.55 -5.35
N PHE A 117 -13.23 -3.85 -6.64
CA PHE A 117 -12.14 -4.35 -7.46
C PHE A 117 -11.82 -3.35 -8.57
N VAL A 118 -10.65 -2.74 -8.53
CA VAL A 118 -10.18 -1.72 -9.49
C VAL A 118 -9.24 -2.36 -10.49
N LEU A 119 -9.68 -2.46 -11.74
CA LEU A 119 -9.00 -3.15 -12.83
C LEU A 119 -8.00 -2.25 -13.53
N PHE A 120 -6.84 -2.77 -13.88
CA PHE A 120 -5.83 -2.03 -14.63
C PHE A 120 -5.06 -2.87 -15.66
N ASP A 121 -5.33 -4.20 -15.78
CA ASP A 121 -4.84 -5.02 -16.89
C ASP A 121 -5.82 -6.17 -17.20
N LEU A 122 -5.80 -6.63 -18.45
CA LEU A 122 -6.56 -7.78 -18.95
C LEU A 122 -5.59 -8.79 -19.54
N LEU A 123 -5.49 -9.96 -18.94
CA LEU A 123 -4.51 -11.00 -19.31
C LEU A 123 -5.11 -12.10 -20.18
N VAL A 124 -6.41 -12.36 -20.01
CA VAL A 124 -7.21 -13.24 -20.87
C VAL A 124 -8.52 -12.52 -21.16
N ASP A 125 -8.88 -12.42 -22.43
CA ASP A 125 -10.08 -11.73 -22.87
C ASP A 125 -11.37 -12.53 -22.67
N ALA A 126 -12.53 -11.92 -22.96
CA ALA A 126 -13.86 -12.53 -22.83
C ALA A 126 -14.06 -13.78 -23.72
N GLN A 127 -13.22 -13.96 -24.74
CA GLN A 127 -13.21 -15.13 -25.61
C GLN A 127 -12.25 -16.23 -25.12
N GLY A 128 -11.55 -16.02 -24.00
CA GLY A 128 -10.58 -16.95 -23.43
C GLY A 128 -9.21 -16.93 -24.14
N ARG A 129 -8.90 -15.88 -24.92
CA ARG A 129 -7.60 -15.73 -25.60
C ARG A 129 -6.61 -15.05 -24.68
N SER A 130 -5.37 -15.55 -24.64
CA SER A 130 -4.27 -14.93 -23.91
C SER A 130 -3.84 -13.60 -24.55
N LEU A 131 -3.66 -12.57 -23.70
CA LEU A 131 -3.14 -11.28 -24.10
C LEU A 131 -1.76 -11.01 -23.48
N VAL A 132 -1.19 -11.91 -22.68
CA VAL A 132 0.04 -11.69 -21.91
C VAL A 132 1.23 -11.29 -22.76
N ASP A 133 1.33 -11.83 -23.98
CA ASP A 133 2.42 -11.54 -24.92
C ASP A 133 2.16 -10.28 -25.78
N LYS A 134 0.99 -9.65 -25.64
CA LYS A 134 0.66 -8.42 -26.35
C LYS A 134 1.27 -7.20 -25.62
N PRO A 135 1.65 -6.15 -26.35
CA PRO A 135 2.02 -4.88 -25.74
C PRO A 135 0.95 -4.34 -24.80
N LEU A 136 1.35 -3.63 -23.74
CA LEU A 136 0.39 -3.00 -22.82
C LEU A 136 -0.63 -2.12 -23.54
N ALA A 137 -0.21 -1.40 -24.58
CA ALA A 137 -1.10 -0.56 -25.39
C ALA A 137 -2.32 -1.33 -25.93
N ASP A 138 -2.11 -2.58 -26.37
CA ASP A 138 -3.18 -3.43 -26.89
C ASP A 138 -4.01 -4.04 -25.75
N ARG A 139 -3.36 -4.49 -24.67
CA ARG A 139 -4.06 -5.01 -23.48
C ARG A 139 -4.95 -3.92 -22.86
N ARG A 140 -4.47 -2.67 -22.79
CA ARG A 140 -5.25 -1.54 -22.26
C ARG A 140 -6.48 -1.26 -23.13
N LYS A 141 -6.35 -1.23 -24.45
CA LYS A 141 -7.49 -1.10 -25.37
C LYS A 141 -8.52 -2.22 -25.17
N ALA A 142 -8.04 -3.47 -25.01
CA ALA A 142 -8.90 -4.61 -24.77
C ALA A 142 -9.60 -4.49 -23.39
N LEU A 143 -8.90 -4.05 -22.33
CA LEU A 143 -9.49 -3.80 -21.02
C LEU A 143 -10.56 -2.69 -21.07
N GLU A 144 -10.33 -1.61 -21.79
CA GLU A 144 -11.29 -0.51 -21.95
C GLU A 144 -12.54 -0.95 -22.72
N ALA A 145 -12.37 -1.80 -23.75
CA ALA A 145 -13.48 -2.42 -24.44
C ALA A 145 -14.27 -3.37 -23.52
N PHE A 146 -13.58 -4.24 -22.79
CA PHE A 146 -14.19 -5.12 -21.80
C PHE A 146 -14.97 -4.34 -20.74
N ALA A 147 -14.39 -3.26 -20.21
CA ALA A 147 -15.04 -2.44 -19.20
C ALA A 147 -16.31 -1.75 -19.73
N ARG A 148 -16.26 -1.21 -20.93
CA ARG A 148 -17.40 -0.55 -21.60
C ARG A 148 -18.55 -1.53 -21.84
N GLU A 149 -18.24 -2.76 -22.23
CA GLU A 149 -19.24 -3.77 -22.57
C GLU A 149 -19.85 -4.45 -21.34
N HIS A 150 -19.04 -4.66 -20.28
CA HIS A 150 -19.41 -5.57 -19.19
C HIS A 150 -19.45 -4.93 -17.81
N LEU A 151 -18.95 -3.69 -17.63
CA LEU A 151 -18.90 -3.04 -16.31
C LEU A 151 -19.82 -1.83 -16.18
N GLU A 152 -20.57 -1.47 -17.21
CA GLU A 152 -21.50 -0.33 -17.12
C GLU A 152 -22.58 -0.61 -16.04
N GLY A 153 -22.73 0.35 -15.10
CA GLY A 153 -23.64 0.21 -13.97
C GLY A 153 -23.16 -0.71 -12.83
N HIS A 154 -22.00 -1.32 -12.92
CA HIS A 154 -21.46 -2.13 -11.83
C HIS A 154 -21.09 -1.27 -10.62
N ALA A 155 -21.51 -1.72 -9.42
CA ALA A 155 -21.32 -0.98 -8.17
C ALA A 155 -19.98 -1.26 -7.46
N SER A 156 -19.29 -2.35 -7.83
CA SER A 156 -18.12 -2.86 -7.10
C SER A 156 -16.90 -3.22 -7.98
N ILE A 157 -17.04 -3.14 -9.32
CA ILE A 157 -15.94 -3.40 -10.24
C ILE A 157 -15.73 -2.16 -11.10
N PHE A 158 -14.53 -1.62 -11.09
CA PHE A 158 -14.21 -0.33 -11.72
C PHE A 158 -12.97 -0.44 -12.61
N LEU A 159 -12.94 0.31 -13.69
CA LEU A 159 -11.74 0.51 -14.48
C LEU A 159 -10.87 1.59 -13.82
N SER A 160 -9.59 1.30 -13.58
CA SER A 160 -8.62 2.29 -13.16
C SER A 160 -8.42 3.34 -14.25
N PRO A 161 -8.47 4.65 -13.96
CA PRO A 161 -8.12 5.67 -14.92
C PRO A 161 -6.65 5.54 -15.32
N ALA A 162 -6.36 5.86 -16.58
CA ALA A 162 -5.01 5.85 -17.10
C ALA A 162 -4.80 7.04 -18.05
N THR A 163 -3.56 7.50 -18.18
CA THR A 163 -3.21 8.63 -19.03
C THR A 163 -1.79 8.52 -19.57
N GLY A 164 -1.55 9.07 -20.77
CA GLY A 164 -0.20 9.31 -21.31
C GLY A 164 0.38 10.68 -20.87
N ASP A 165 -0.42 11.54 -20.21
CA ASP A 165 0.01 12.87 -19.80
C ASP A 165 0.70 12.86 -18.44
N VAL A 166 1.99 13.16 -18.42
CA VAL A 166 2.81 13.24 -17.20
C VAL A 166 2.33 14.32 -16.24
N ARG A 167 1.67 15.40 -16.72
CA ARG A 167 1.13 16.46 -15.84
C ARG A 167 -0.02 15.91 -15.01
N THR A 168 -0.88 15.09 -15.59
CA THR A 168 -1.94 14.39 -14.86
C THR A 168 -1.38 13.42 -13.84
N ALA A 169 -0.33 12.64 -14.18
CA ALA A 169 0.36 11.76 -13.24
C ALA A 169 0.97 12.54 -12.06
N ARG A 170 1.58 13.70 -12.33
CA ARG A 170 2.10 14.58 -11.27
C ARG A 170 0.99 15.13 -10.36
N ARG A 171 -0.19 15.46 -10.91
CA ARG A 171 -1.35 15.86 -10.08
C ARG A 171 -1.81 14.70 -9.17
N TRP A 172 -1.86 13.46 -9.68
CA TRP A 172 -2.15 12.30 -8.84
C TRP A 172 -1.12 12.12 -7.72
N LEU A 173 0.17 12.26 -8.04
CA LEU A 173 1.23 12.13 -7.04
C LEU A 173 1.16 13.25 -6.00
N SER A 174 0.91 14.50 -6.39
CA SER A 174 0.80 15.64 -5.46
C SER A 174 -0.40 15.49 -4.52
N GLY A 175 -1.54 14.99 -5.05
CA GLY A 175 -2.73 14.67 -4.26
C GLY A 175 -2.66 13.34 -3.50
N ALA A 176 -1.60 12.54 -3.70
CA ALA A 176 -1.43 11.28 -2.99
C ALA A 176 -1.26 11.52 -1.48
N GLY A 177 -1.89 10.68 -0.71
CA GLY A 177 -1.87 10.79 0.75
C GLY A 177 -2.81 9.81 1.39
N ALA A 178 -3.97 10.29 1.82
CA ALA A 178 -5.00 9.46 2.45
C ALA A 178 -5.68 8.48 1.47
N VAL A 179 -5.49 8.67 0.18
CA VAL A 179 -6.33 8.11 -0.87
C VAL A 179 -5.58 7.25 -1.87
N LEU A 180 -4.41 7.72 -2.29
CA LEU A 180 -3.53 7.04 -3.25
C LEU A 180 -2.16 6.86 -2.62
N ASP A 181 -1.53 5.72 -2.91
CA ASP A 181 -0.15 5.45 -2.44
C ASP A 181 0.91 6.01 -3.41
N GLY A 182 0.48 6.71 -4.47
CA GLY A 182 1.38 7.30 -5.46
C GLY A 182 0.90 7.14 -6.90
N VAL A 183 1.83 6.88 -7.80
CA VAL A 183 1.61 6.68 -9.24
C VAL A 183 2.33 5.41 -9.71
N ILE A 184 1.71 4.66 -10.57
CA ILE A 184 2.31 3.58 -11.36
C ILE A 184 2.56 4.10 -12.78
N ALA A 185 3.74 3.81 -13.34
CA ALA A 185 4.04 4.02 -14.74
C ALA A 185 4.44 2.69 -15.40
N LYS A 186 3.84 2.38 -16.55
CA LYS A 186 4.03 1.14 -17.30
C LYS A 186 4.48 1.45 -18.73
N ARG A 187 5.44 0.68 -19.24
CA ARG A 187 5.89 0.78 -20.64
C ARG A 187 4.81 0.25 -21.57
N LEU A 188 4.38 1.10 -22.54
CA LEU A 188 3.29 0.79 -23.47
C LEU A 188 3.61 -0.34 -24.44
N GLU A 189 4.88 -0.46 -24.85
CA GLU A 189 5.35 -1.42 -25.85
C GLU A 189 5.65 -2.81 -25.28
N LEU A 190 5.70 -2.98 -23.96
CA LEU A 190 6.12 -4.25 -23.37
C LEU A 190 4.95 -5.21 -23.12
N PRO A 191 5.19 -6.54 -23.26
CA PRO A 191 4.25 -7.56 -22.82
C PRO A 191 4.12 -7.58 -21.29
N TYR A 192 3.23 -8.42 -20.77
CA TYR A 192 3.06 -8.60 -19.32
C TYR A 192 4.23 -9.39 -18.73
N GLN A 193 5.01 -8.75 -17.87
CA GLN A 193 6.22 -9.31 -17.25
C GLN A 193 5.89 -10.06 -15.95
N SER A 194 5.34 -11.27 -16.08
CA SER A 194 4.95 -12.10 -14.93
C SER A 194 6.11 -12.31 -13.94
N GLY A 195 5.87 -12.07 -12.64
CA GLY A 195 6.85 -12.20 -11.57
C GLY A 195 8.01 -11.19 -11.62
N ASN A 196 8.14 -10.41 -12.69
CA ASN A 196 9.24 -9.52 -12.98
C ASN A 196 8.90 -8.05 -12.68
N ARG A 197 9.93 -7.19 -12.63
CA ARG A 197 9.83 -5.73 -12.41
C ARG A 197 10.11 -4.90 -13.65
N GLU A 198 10.39 -5.54 -14.76
CA GLU A 198 10.68 -4.86 -16.01
C GLU A 198 9.45 -4.15 -16.57
N GLY A 199 9.61 -2.94 -17.03
CA GLY A 199 8.56 -2.17 -17.69
C GLY A 199 7.48 -1.60 -16.77
N MET A 200 7.54 -1.80 -15.45
CA MET A 200 6.64 -1.17 -14.49
C MET A 200 7.38 -0.54 -13.33
N VAL A 201 7.13 0.73 -13.07
CA VAL A 201 7.69 1.46 -11.93
C VAL A 201 6.60 2.07 -11.09
N LYS A 202 6.91 2.28 -9.80
CA LYS A 202 6.05 2.99 -8.86
C LYS A 202 6.78 4.17 -8.26
N VAL A 203 6.08 5.30 -8.16
CA VAL A 203 6.55 6.51 -7.49
C VAL A 203 5.63 6.74 -6.30
N LYS A 204 6.21 6.84 -5.11
CA LYS A 204 5.48 7.10 -3.88
C LYS A 204 5.70 8.53 -3.42
N LYS A 205 4.68 9.15 -2.84
CA LYS A 205 4.84 10.43 -2.15
C LYS A 205 5.46 10.18 -0.79
N MET A 206 6.77 10.45 -0.69
CA MET A 206 7.47 10.39 0.58
C MET A 206 7.26 11.69 1.36
N ARG A 207 7.07 11.58 2.67
CA ARG A 207 6.87 12.68 3.61
C ARG A 207 7.90 12.60 4.71
N THR A 208 8.04 13.67 5.49
CA THR A 208 8.89 13.71 6.67
C THR A 208 8.07 14.04 7.92
N ALA A 209 8.55 13.55 9.05
CA ALA A 209 8.03 13.92 10.36
C ALA A 209 9.18 14.01 11.36
N ASP A 210 9.07 14.94 12.30
CA ASP A 210 9.95 15.02 13.44
C ASP A 210 9.36 14.21 14.60
N CYS A 211 10.06 13.17 15.01
CA CYS A 211 9.59 12.23 16.03
C CYS A 211 10.52 12.24 17.25
N VAL A 212 9.93 12.13 18.42
CA VAL A 212 10.68 11.88 19.65
C VAL A 212 11.19 10.46 19.66
N VAL A 213 12.42 10.24 20.06
CA VAL A 213 12.93 8.89 20.36
C VAL A 213 12.56 8.54 21.78
N GLY A 214 11.45 7.78 21.93
CA GLY A 214 10.94 7.35 23.24
C GLY A 214 11.57 6.06 23.75
N GLY A 215 12.31 5.35 22.90
CA GLY A 215 13.00 4.12 23.25
C GLY A 215 13.77 3.53 22.06
N PHE A 216 14.39 2.36 22.30
CA PHE A 216 15.05 1.59 21.25
C PHE A 216 14.96 0.08 21.48
N ARG A 217 15.26 -0.68 20.44
CA ARG A 217 15.47 -2.13 20.53
C ARG A 217 16.88 -2.48 20.15
N TYR A 218 17.46 -3.44 20.85
CA TYR A 218 18.72 -4.04 20.44
C TYR A 218 18.55 -4.91 19.18
N ALA A 219 19.58 -5.05 18.39
CA ALA A 219 19.59 -5.97 17.25
C ALA A 219 19.45 -7.42 17.71
N SER A 220 18.70 -8.23 16.95
CA SER A 220 18.39 -9.63 17.28
C SER A 220 19.59 -10.58 17.19
N LYS A 221 20.60 -10.22 16.39
CA LYS A 221 21.84 -11.00 16.20
C LYS A 221 23.02 -10.11 16.50
N SER A 222 23.78 -10.41 17.55
CA SER A 222 25.11 -9.87 17.79
C SER A 222 26.03 -11.04 18.06
N SER A 223 27.14 -11.10 17.33
CA SER A 223 28.20 -12.09 17.53
C SER A 223 29.17 -11.71 18.64
N GLY A 224 28.88 -10.65 19.43
CA GLY A 224 29.77 -10.11 20.45
C GLY A 224 29.09 -9.87 21.80
N LYS A 225 29.88 -9.53 22.83
CA LYS A 225 29.42 -9.20 24.18
C LYS A 225 28.54 -7.94 24.24
N VAL A 226 28.61 -7.05 23.26
CA VAL A 226 27.83 -5.80 23.18
C VAL A 226 26.72 -5.97 22.15
N ARG A 227 25.47 -5.82 22.58
CA ARG A 227 24.28 -5.82 21.69
C ARG A 227 24.11 -4.43 21.10
N PRO A 228 24.32 -4.20 19.79
CA PRO A 228 24.13 -2.89 19.18
C PRO A 228 22.64 -2.54 19.04
N VAL A 229 22.33 -1.25 19.01
CA VAL A 229 20.98 -0.76 18.72
C VAL A 229 20.53 -1.25 17.33
N GLY A 230 19.36 -1.87 17.29
CA GLY A 230 18.72 -2.37 16.07
C GLY A 230 17.74 -1.38 15.44
N SER A 231 16.93 -0.73 16.29
CA SER A 231 15.93 0.25 15.85
C SER A 231 15.63 1.28 16.92
N LEU A 232 15.36 2.52 16.50
CA LEU A 232 14.75 3.55 17.34
C LEU A 232 13.23 3.37 17.35
N LEU A 233 12.61 3.61 18.50
CA LEU A 233 11.16 3.64 18.67
C LEU A 233 10.71 5.10 18.69
N LEU A 234 9.77 5.43 17.81
CA LEU A 234 9.37 6.78 17.49
C LEU A 234 8.06 7.13 18.18
N GLY A 235 7.97 8.37 18.68
CA GLY A 235 6.79 8.91 19.33
C GLY A 235 6.36 10.26 18.79
N LEU A 236 5.06 10.50 18.85
CA LEU A 236 4.44 11.81 18.63
C LEU A 236 3.53 12.14 19.80
N TYR A 237 3.47 13.43 20.16
CA TYR A 237 2.58 13.92 21.19
C TYR A 237 1.18 14.18 20.63
N GLU A 238 0.17 13.70 21.36
CA GLU A 238 -1.22 14.12 21.16
C GLU A 238 -1.50 15.43 21.90
N ASP A 239 -2.68 16.01 21.66
CA ASP A 239 -3.11 17.27 22.28
C ASP A 239 -3.26 17.16 23.81
N ASP A 240 -3.50 15.95 24.33
CA ASP A 240 -3.52 15.62 25.76
C ASP A 240 -2.13 15.62 26.42
N GLY A 241 -1.08 15.84 25.64
CA GLY A 241 0.30 15.86 26.07
C GLY A 241 0.92 14.47 26.31
N LEU A 242 0.25 13.37 25.96
CA LEU A 242 0.80 12.04 26.04
C LEU A 242 1.66 11.73 24.80
N LEU A 243 2.80 11.05 25.04
CA LEU A 243 3.68 10.57 23.97
C LEU A 243 3.28 9.17 23.55
N HIS A 244 2.75 9.04 22.35
CA HIS A 244 2.32 7.76 21.78
C HIS A 244 3.38 7.18 20.86
N HIS A 245 3.66 5.88 21.03
CA HIS A 245 4.47 5.12 20.07
C HIS A 245 3.78 5.05 18.71
N VAL A 246 4.45 5.52 17.67
CA VAL A 246 3.91 5.62 16.30
C VAL A 246 4.67 4.78 15.28
N GLY A 247 5.77 4.14 15.66
CA GLY A 247 6.53 3.30 14.73
C GLY A 247 8.01 3.22 15.09
N TYR A 248 8.81 2.75 14.14
CA TYR A 248 10.24 2.55 14.37
C TYR A 248 11.07 2.93 13.14
N CYS A 249 12.35 3.19 13.39
CA CYS A 249 13.37 3.41 12.38
C CYS A 249 14.53 2.43 12.59
N SER A 250 14.87 1.64 11.57
CA SER A 250 15.96 0.64 11.62
C SER A 250 16.98 0.80 10.48
N SER A 251 16.91 1.89 9.72
CA SER A 251 17.72 2.15 8.52
C SER A 251 19.16 2.60 8.82
N PHE A 252 19.82 1.98 9.82
CA PHE A 252 21.17 2.31 10.22
C PHE A 252 22.19 1.32 9.66
N LYS A 253 23.33 1.83 9.16
CA LYS A 253 24.45 1.00 8.74
C LYS A 253 25.08 0.33 9.97
N ALA A 254 25.73 -0.82 9.77
CA ALA A 254 26.35 -1.57 10.86
C ALA A 254 27.36 -0.71 11.67
N ALA A 255 28.16 0.11 11.00
CA ALA A 255 29.13 1.00 11.64
C ALA A 255 28.49 2.10 12.50
N GLU A 256 27.26 2.53 12.17
CA GLU A 256 26.54 3.58 12.90
C GLU A 256 25.91 3.03 14.19
N ARG A 257 25.56 1.74 14.22
CA ARG A 257 24.85 1.11 15.33
C ARG A 257 25.64 1.13 16.65
N LYS A 258 26.97 1.01 16.58
CA LYS A 258 27.84 1.10 17.77
C LYS A 258 27.77 2.49 18.38
N LYS A 259 27.94 3.53 17.59
CA LYS A 259 27.82 4.93 18.03
C LYS A 259 26.45 5.26 18.60
N LEU A 260 25.39 4.71 17.96
CA LEU A 260 24.03 4.84 18.49
C LEU A 260 23.89 4.21 19.88
N THR A 261 24.49 3.04 20.11
CA THR A 261 24.43 2.36 21.38
C THR A 261 25.12 3.20 22.48
N GLU A 262 26.33 3.67 22.21
CA GLU A 262 27.11 4.54 23.11
C GLU A 262 26.35 5.84 23.45
N MET A 263 25.59 6.38 22.52
CA MET A 263 24.81 7.60 22.70
C MET A 263 23.50 7.36 23.48
N LEU A 264 22.84 6.21 23.29
CA LEU A 264 21.48 5.99 23.79
C LEU A 264 21.46 5.30 25.17
N GLU A 265 22.39 4.38 25.45
CA GLU A 265 22.42 3.66 26.74
C GLU A 265 22.47 4.61 27.97
N PRO A 266 23.24 5.72 27.98
CA PRO A 266 23.24 6.67 29.10
C PRO A 266 21.91 7.42 29.27
N LEU A 267 21.01 7.36 28.30
CA LEU A 267 19.68 7.99 28.31
C LEU A 267 18.55 7.05 28.69
N ILE A 268 18.86 5.79 29.00
CA ILE A 268 17.83 4.81 29.42
C ILE A 268 17.13 5.33 30.67
N ARG A 269 15.83 5.56 30.55
CA ARG A 269 14.97 6.06 31.64
C ARG A 269 13.50 5.83 31.34
N ALA A 270 12.81 5.13 32.27
CA ALA A 270 11.36 4.97 32.20
C ALA A 270 10.62 6.34 32.38
N PRO A 271 9.41 6.48 31.82
CA PRO A 271 8.67 5.44 31.09
C PRO A 271 8.95 5.40 29.58
N GLY A 272 9.67 6.38 29.00
CA GLY A 272 9.85 6.54 27.56
C GLY A 272 8.58 7.07 26.87
N PHE A 273 7.57 6.23 26.74
CA PHE A 273 6.23 6.61 26.23
C PHE A 273 5.27 6.77 27.40
N THR A 274 4.43 7.82 27.34
CA THR A 274 3.44 8.14 28.40
C THR A 274 2.01 7.79 27.98
N GLY A 275 1.78 7.60 26.68
CA GLY A 275 0.54 7.09 26.13
C GLY A 275 0.69 5.63 25.66
N ARG A 276 0.30 5.33 24.43
CA ARG A 276 0.44 3.99 23.84
C ARG A 276 1.92 3.61 23.73
N ALA A 277 2.31 2.49 24.37
CA ALA A 277 3.67 1.97 24.35
C ALA A 277 3.86 0.88 23.28
N PRO A 278 5.13 0.53 22.91
CA PRO A 278 5.42 -0.63 22.08
C PRO A 278 4.99 -1.95 22.73
N GLY A 279 4.65 -2.96 21.93
CA GLY A 279 4.34 -4.31 22.44
C GLY A 279 2.88 -4.56 22.79
N GLY A 280 1.99 -3.59 22.56
CA GLY A 280 0.55 -3.81 22.70
C GLY A 280 0.03 -4.92 21.74
N PRO A 281 -1.12 -5.56 22.07
CA PRO A 281 -1.65 -6.66 21.29
C PRO A 281 -1.92 -6.21 19.84
N SER A 282 -1.25 -6.86 18.90
CA SER A 282 -1.48 -6.68 17.47
C SER A 282 -1.30 -8.03 16.76
N ARG A 283 -1.91 -8.20 15.59
CA ARG A 283 -1.70 -9.40 14.76
C ARG A 283 -0.24 -9.68 14.39
N TRP A 284 0.61 -8.67 14.54
CA TRP A 284 2.03 -8.68 14.19
C TRP A 284 2.93 -8.61 15.41
N SER A 285 2.35 -8.61 16.63
CA SER A 285 3.14 -8.65 17.85
C SER A 285 3.74 -10.04 18.02
N THR A 286 5.06 -10.06 18.20
CA THR A 286 5.84 -11.21 18.61
C THR A 286 6.29 -10.98 20.05
N GLU A 287 6.73 -12.02 20.78
CA GLU A 287 7.34 -11.85 22.12
C GLU A 287 8.41 -10.75 22.13
N ARG A 288 9.20 -10.66 21.04
CA ARG A 288 10.22 -9.62 20.84
C ARG A 288 9.68 -8.20 20.68
N SER A 289 8.42 -8.03 20.29
CA SER A 289 7.84 -6.69 20.17
C SER A 289 7.66 -5.99 21.50
N GLY A 290 7.62 -6.76 22.61
CA GLY A 290 7.61 -6.28 23.99
C GLY A 290 8.99 -5.93 24.56
N GLU A 291 10.10 -6.41 23.96
CA GLU A 291 11.46 -6.14 24.43
C GLU A 291 11.97 -4.80 23.87
N TRP A 292 12.10 -3.80 24.73
CA TRP A 292 12.66 -2.50 24.35
C TRP A 292 13.16 -1.75 25.59
N GLU A 293 14.12 -0.83 25.38
CA GLU A 293 14.65 0.05 26.41
C GLU A 293 13.97 1.42 26.30
N PRO A 294 13.34 1.91 27.39
CA PRO A 294 12.78 3.27 27.44
C PRO A 294 13.88 4.33 27.51
N LEU A 295 13.66 5.45 26.86
CA LEU A 295 14.59 6.59 26.90
C LEU A 295 13.96 7.81 27.54
N ALA A 296 14.79 8.61 28.19
CA ALA A 296 14.43 10.00 28.50
C ALA A 296 14.11 10.72 27.18
N THR A 297 12.94 11.34 27.09
CA THR A 297 12.39 11.95 25.87
C THR A 297 13.08 13.27 25.52
N LYS A 298 14.39 13.22 25.24
CA LYS A 298 15.24 14.38 24.95
C LYS A 298 15.64 14.50 23.47
N LEU A 299 15.57 13.39 22.74
CA LEU A 299 16.06 13.32 21.38
C LEU A 299 14.92 13.38 20.38
N VAL A 300 15.10 14.20 19.33
CA VAL A 300 14.20 14.29 18.18
C VAL A 300 14.95 13.89 16.91
N VAL A 301 14.28 13.12 16.06
CA VAL A 301 14.78 12.71 14.75
C VAL A 301 13.80 13.10 13.66
N GLU A 302 14.32 13.55 12.54
CA GLU A 302 13.55 13.65 11.31
C GLU A 302 13.61 12.31 10.58
N VAL A 303 12.44 11.78 10.27
CA VAL A 303 12.30 10.51 9.53
C VAL A 303 11.47 10.70 8.27
N GLN A 304 11.80 9.93 7.23
CA GLN A 304 11.02 9.83 6.02
C GLN A 304 10.08 8.62 6.13
N TYR A 305 8.82 8.80 5.74
CA TYR A 305 7.81 7.76 5.73
C TYR A 305 6.91 7.85 4.48
N ASP A 306 6.23 6.75 4.14
CA ASP A 306 5.30 6.68 3.01
C ASP A 306 3.84 6.79 3.46
N HIS A 307 3.46 6.14 4.56
CA HIS A 307 2.07 6.08 4.99
C HIS A 307 1.93 6.09 6.51
N PHE A 308 0.93 6.87 6.98
CA PHE A 308 0.52 6.92 8.39
C PHE A 308 -0.98 6.65 8.48
N SER A 309 -1.39 5.61 9.22
CA SER A 309 -2.79 5.26 9.45
C SER A 309 -2.95 4.54 10.79
N GLY A 310 -4.14 4.56 11.36
CA GLY A 310 -4.40 3.92 12.65
C GLY A 310 -3.48 4.40 13.78
N GLY A 311 -3.00 5.65 13.71
CA GLY A 311 -2.12 6.26 14.70
C GLY A 311 -0.67 5.76 14.65
N ARG A 312 -0.20 5.22 13.50
CA ARG A 312 1.20 4.75 13.36
C ARG A 312 1.67 4.74 11.90
N PHE A 313 2.99 4.75 11.72
CA PHE A 313 3.61 4.49 10.43
C PHE A 313 3.35 3.03 10.02
N ARG A 314 2.83 2.83 8.82
CA ARG A 314 2.50 1.48 8.29
C ARG A 314 3.74 0.64 8.06
N HIS A 315 4.82 1.26 7.61
CA HIS A 315 6.11 0.62 7.35
C HIS A 315 7.20 1.23 8.22
N GLY A 316 8.36 0.57 8.27
CA GLY A 316 9.54 1.16 8.90
C GLY A 316 9.92 2.47 8.21
N THR A 317 10.30 3.45 9.02
CA THR A 317 10.71 4.75 8.53
C THR A 317 12.21 4.78 8.19
N LYS A 318 12.62 5.76 7.38
CA LYS A 318 14.02 6.01 7.05
C LYS A 318 14.53 7.18 7.87
N PHE A 319 15.64 7.00 8.60
CA PHE A 319 16.35 8.06 9.30
C PHE A 319 16.89 9.08 8.30
N LEU A 320 16.66 10.37 8.56
CA LEU A 320 17.23 11.46 7.79
C LEU A 320 18.31 12.19 8.60
N ARG A 321 17.96 12.71 9.78
CA ARG A 321 18.91 13.45 10.65
C ARG A 321 18.39 13.56 12.07
N TRP A 322 19.28 13.88 12.98
CA TRP A 322 18.94 14.34 14.32
C TRP A 322 18.46 15.80 14.27
N ARG A 323 17.54 16.15 15.17
CA ARG A 323 16.95 17.49 15.28
C ARG A 323 17.24 18.09 16.67
N PRO A 324 18.52 18.46 16.95
CA PRO A 324 18.88 19.12 18.22
C PRO A 324 18.27 20.51 18.36
N ASP A 325 17.84 21.10 17.27
CA ASP A 325 17.17 22.38 17.14
C ASP A 325 15.68 22.34 17.56
N LYS A 326 15.11 21.14 17.73
CA LYS A 326 13.67 20.97 17.99
C LYS A 326 13.39 20.42 19.38
N ALA A 327 12.55 21.13 20.15
CA ALA A 327 12.11 20.62 21.44
C ALA A 327 11.18 19.40 21.26
N PRO A 328 11.32 18.32 22.06
CA PRO A 328 10.51 17.11 21.94
C PRO A 328 9.00 17.36 21.91
N ARG A 329 8.50 18.29 22.72
CA ARG A 329 7.07 18.66 22.78
C ARG A 329 6.52 19.27 21.50
N GLN A 330 7.37 19.68 20.56
CA GLN A 330 6.96 20.16 19.23
C GLN A 330 6.73 19.03 18.22
N SER A 331 7.02 17.79 18.58
CA SER A 331 6.79 16.62 17.74
C SER A 331 5.35 16.14 17.92
N LEU A 332 4.41 16.84 17.28
CA LEU A 332 2.96 16.65 17.45
C LEU A 332 2.39 15.65 16.44
N MET A 333 1.32 14.97 16.81
CA MET A 333 0.56 14.06 15.95
C MET A 333 -0.06 14.78 14.73
N SER A 334 -0.36 16.06 14.86
CA SER A 334 -0.87 16.90 13.77
C SER A 334 0.03 16.99 12.54
N GLN A 335 1.36 16.74 12.68
CA GLN A 335 2.29 16.69 11.54
C GLN A 335 1.95 15.59 10.53
N VAL A 336 1.35 14.51 11.00
CA VAL A 336 1.02 13.31 10.19
C VAL A 336 -0.46 13.23 9.89
N ALA A 337 -1.27 14.18 10.35
CA ALA A 337 -2.66 14.33 9.96
C ALA A 337 -2.75 14.52 8.44
N GLN A 338 -3.62 13.73 7.82
CA GLN A 338 -3.76 13.73 6.36
C GLN A 338 -5.03 14.47 5.97
N GLU A 339 -4.88 15.62 5.32
CA GLU A 339 -5.95 16.22 4.54
C GLU A 339 -5.93 15.63 3.13
N SER A 340 -7.01 14.95 2.73
CA SER A 340 -7.17 14.50 1.35
C SER A 340 -7.90 15.57 0.56
N SER A 341 -7.23 16.14 -0.44
CA SER A 341 -7.86 17.03 -1.41
C SER A 341 -8.52 16.29 -2.58
N VAL A 342 -8.31 14.98 -2.70
CA VAL A 342 -8.81 14.16 -3.80
C VAL A 342 -9.70 13.05 -3.27
N ASN A 343 -10.97 13.04 -3.72
CA ASN A 343 -11.86 11.90 -3.46
C ASN A 343 -11.54 10.76 -4.45
N PRO A 344 -11.05 9.57 -3.99
CA PRO A 344 -10.70 8.46 -4.87
C PRO A 344 -11.90 7.89 -5.60
N LEU A 345 -13.07 7.93 -4.98
CA LEU A 345 -14.30 7.41 -5.58
C LEU A 345 -14.71 8.23 -6.82
N ARG A 346 -14.32 9.52 -6.88
CA ARG A 346 -14.49 10.31 -8.12
C ARG A 346 -13.59 9.85 -9.26
N LEU A 347 -12.43 9.27 -8.95
CA LEU A 347 -11.55 8.67 -9.95
C LEU A 347 -12.10 7.33 -10.47
N LEU A 348 -12.92 6.64 -9.66
CA LEU A 348 -13.54 5.36 -10.02
C LEU A 348 -14.87 5.52 -10.75
N SER A 349 -15.53 6.69 -10.70
CA SER A 349 -16.79 6.90 -11.39
C SER A 349 -16.58 7.01 -12.90
N SER A 350 -17.22 6.13 -13.66
CA SER A 350 -17.11 5.96 -15.12
C SER A 350 -17.39 7.20 -15.99
N ARG A 351 -17.91 8.28 -15.41
CA ARG A 351 -18.20 9.54 -16.14
C ARG A 351 -16.98 10.46 -16.36
N HIS A 352 -15.81 10.17 -15.78
CA HIS A 352 -14.62 11.04 -15.91
C HIS A 352 -13.59 10.56 -16.94
N ALA A 353 -13.62 9.30 -17.36
CA ALA A 353 -12.70 8.78 -18.38
C ALA A 353 -12.90 9.43 -19.76
N SER A 354 -14.11 9.86 -20.10
CA SER A 354 -14.45 10.41 -21.40
C SER A 354 -14.18 11.93 -21.56
N ARG A 355 -13.91 12.67 -20.49
CA ARG A 355 -13.68 14.14 -20.57
C ARG A 355 -12.23 14.57 -20.49
N MET A 356 -11.27 13.66 -20.32
CA MET A 356 -9.84 14.00 -20.32
C MET A 356 -9.07 13.49 -21.54
N ALA A 357 -9.76 12.97 -22.53
CA ALA A 357 -9.19 12.56 -23.84
C ALA A 357 -9.47 13.57 -24.97
N GLY A 358 -9.88 14.80 -24.62
CA GLY A 358 -10.05 15.91 -25.58
C GLY A 358 -9.02 17.01 -25.35
#